data_bced018a393d1779e84073ca19ae69f7
#
_entry.id   bced018a393d1779e84073ca19ae69f7
#
_cell.length_a   1.000
_cell.length_b   1.000
_cell.length_c   1.000
_cell.angle_alpha   90.00
_cell.angle_beta   90.00
_cell.angle_gamma   90.00
#
_symmetry.space_group_name_H-M   'P 1'
#
loop_
_entity.id
_entity.type
_entity.pdbx_description
1 polymer ?
#
loop_
_entity_poly.entity_id
_entity_poly.type
_entity_poly.pdbx_seq_one_letter_code
_entity_poly.pdbx_strand_id
1 'polypeptide(L)'
;MSLENIFVLPSEYDDLRDSVRSLSEKEIAPHAHAVDEDHRYPQEAHNALTKAGLFAAHVPNEFGGEGADALAVCIIIEEVARVCASSSLIPAVNKLGSLPLILGGNKEQKERWLRPLAQGKGFSYCLSESEAGSDAAAMKTRAVRKGDGWVLNGSKKWISHAGFSDFYTVLASTDPEKGSKGITAFVVEKSDAGVSFGAHEKKMGFKGSPTREVYFDNVEIGDDRRISEIGAGFALAMKTLDHTRITIAAQA
;
A
#
# COMPACT_ATOMS: atom_id res chain seq x y z
N MET A 1 -18.43 -5.11 -33.67
CA MET A 1 -18.73 -5.42 -32.25
C MET A 1 -19.96 -4.63 -31.88
N SER A 2 -21.03 -5.27 -31.47
CA SER A 2 -22.23 -4.55 -30.96
C SER A 2 -21.86 -3.85 -29.64
N LEU A 3 -22.43 -2.68 -29.38
CA LEU A 3 -22.21 -1.93 -28.12
C LEU A 3 -22.65 -2.73 -26.88
N GLU A 4 -23.49 -3.73 -27.06
CA GLU A 4 -23.99 -4.63 -25.99
C GLU A 4 -22.88 -5.47 -25.33
N ASN A 5 -21.78 -5.76 -26.03
CA ASN A 5 -20.68 -6.58 -25.52
C ASN A 5 -19.58 -5.81 -24.75
N ILE A 6 -19.63 -4.47 -24.70
CA ILE A 6 -18.58 -3.66 -24.05
C ILE A 6 -18.67 -3.76 -22.51
N PHE A 7 -19.87 -4.02 -21.98
CA PHE A 7 -20.15 -4.07 -20.54
C PHE A 7 -20.27 -5.48 -19.98
N VAL A 8 -20.13 -6.50 -20.81
CA VAL A 8 -20.13 -7.91 -20.37
C VAL A 8 -18.71 -8.34 -20.09
N LEU A 9 -18.43 -8.66 -18.83
CA LEU A 9 -17.13 -9.20 -18.42
C LEU A 9 -17.01 -10.68 -18.82
N PRO A 10 -15.81 -11.19 -19.07
CA PRO A 10 -15.57 -12.63 -19.13
C PRO A 10 -16.04 -13.34 -17.86
N SER A 11 -16.53 -14.58 -18.01
CA SER A 11 -17.14 -15.34 -16.90
C SER A 11 -16.21 -15.56 -15.69
N GLU A 12 -14.90 -15.59 -15.91
CA GLU A 12 -13.92 -15.70 -14.83
C GLU A 12 -13.99 -14.55 -13.82
N TYR A 13 -14.39 -13.35 -14.25
CA TYR A 13 -14.59 -12.22 -13.33
C TYR A 13 -15.91 -12.32 -12.56
N ASP A 14 -16.94 -12.93 -13.14
CA ASP A 14 -18.18 -13.23 -12.42
C ASP A 14 -17.94 -14.29 -11.34
N ASP A 15 -17.20 -15.35 -11.66
CA ASP A 15 -16.81 -16.40 -10.72
C ASP A 15 -15.95 -15.82 -9.57
N LEU A 16 -15.00 -14.93 -9.89
CA LEU A 16 -14.22 -14.22 -8.89
C LEU A 16 -15.11 -13.37 -7.98
N ARG A 17 -16.03 -12.58 -8.57
CA ARG A 17 -16.98 -11.75 -7.84
C ARG A 17 -17.81 -12.57 -6.85
N ASP A 18 -18.39 -13.68 -7.30
CA ASP A 18 -19.21 -14.54 -6.47
C ASP A 18 -18.41 -15.19 -5.33
N SER A 19 -17.19 -15.60 -5.61
CA SER A 19 -16.28 -16.17 -4.61
C SER A 19 -15.88 -15.13 -3.54
N VAL A 20 -15.50 -13.90 -3.95
CA VAL A 20 -15.13 -12.82 -3.03
C VAL A 20 -16.35 -12.35 -2.24
N ARG A 21 -17.53 -12.27 -2.86
CA ARG A 21 -18.79 -11.92 -2.20
C ARG A 21 -19.12 -12.93 -1.11
N SER A 22 -19.10 -14.21 -1.42
CA SER A 22 -19.36 -15.28 -0.45
C SER A 22 -18.40 -15.25 0.74
N LEU A 23 -17.10 -15.07 0.48
CA LEU A 23 -16.09 -14.90 1.53
C LEU A 23 -16.38 -13.67 2.38
N SER A 24 -16.68 -12.53 1.74
CA SER A 24 -16.92 -11.25 2.43
C SER A 24 -18.15 -11.32 3.33
N GLU A 25 -19.23 -11.91 2.87
CA GLU A 25 -20.46 -12.09 3.66
C GLU A 25 -20.24 -13.02 4.86
N LYS A 26 -19.47 -14.08 4.68
CA LYS A 26 -19.26 -15.09 5.71
C LYS A 26 -18.20 -14.67 6.74
N GLU A 27 -17.06 -14.14 6.30
CA GLU A 27 -15.87 -13.97 7.16
C GLU A 27 -15.64 -12.49 7.55
N ILE A 28 -16.22 -11.51 6.83
CA ILE A 28 -15.94 -10.08 7.04
C ILE A 28 -17.17 -9.34 7.58
N ALA A 29 -18.33 -9.51 6.96
CA ALA A 29 -19.56 -8.81 7.34
C ALA A 29 -19.92 -8.94 8.82
N PRO A 30 -19.80 -10.11 9.49
CA PRO A 30 -20.13 -10.26 10.90
C PRO A 30 -19.32 -9.36 11.83
N HIS A 31 -18.14 -8.91 11.40
CA HIS A 31 -17.22 -8.11 12.21
C HIS A 31 -17.23 -6.62 11.85
N ALA A 32 -17.90 -6.23 10.76
CA ALA A 32 -17.85 -4.87 10.21
C ALA A 32 -18.29 -3.79 11.21
N HIS A 33 -19.38 -4.04 11.96
CA HIS A 33 -19.86 -3.11 12.98
C HIS A 33 -18.85 -2.89 14.11
N ALA A 34 -18.32 -3.97 14.68
CA ALA A 34 -17.32 -3.89 15.75
C ALA A 34 -15.99 -3.25 15.28
N VAL A 35 -15.60 -3.49 14.03
CA VAL A 35 -14.42 -2.85 13.41
C VAL A 35 -14.57 -1.32 13.38
N ASP A 36 -15.76 -0.81 13.03
CA ASP A 36 -16.00 0.64 12.96
C ASP A 36 -16.21 1.24 14.34
N GLU A 37 -17.02 0.61 15.21
CA GLU A 37 -17.34 1.10 16.56
C GLU A 37 -16.10 1.16 17.45
N ASP A 38 -15.30 0.09 17.48
CA ASP A 38 -14.10 -0.02 18.31
C ASP A 38 -12.87 0.65 17.67
N HIS A 39 -12.98 1.20 16.46
CA HIS A 39 -11.86 1.79 15.70
C HIS A 39 -10.66 0.81 15.58
N ARG A 40 -10.91 -0.48 15.47
CA ARG A 40 -9.88 -1.51 15.49
C ARG A 40 -9.53 -2.00 14.08
N TYR A 41 -8.29 -2.41 13.90
CA TYR A 41 -7.86 -3.06 12.66
C TYR A 41 -8.68 -4.34 12.43
N PRO A 42 -9.18 -4.59 11.20
CA PRO A 42 -10.02 -5.75 10.88
C PRO A 42 -9.20 -7.02 10.71
N GLN A 43 -8.73 -7.61 11.82
CA GLN A 43 -7.85 -8.77 11.82
C GLN A 43 -8.52 -10.01 11.20
N GLU A 44 -9.84 -10.16 11.36
CA GLU A 44 -10.61 -11.23 10.76
C GLU A 44 -10.58 -11.15 9.22
N ALA A 45 -10.78 -9.95 8.67
CA ALA A 45 -10.67 -9.70 7.24
C ALA A 45 -9.24 -9.92 6.73
N HIS A 46 -8.22 -9.46 7.48
CA HIS A 46 -6.82 -9.72 7.16
C HIS A 46 -6.57 -11.22 7.01
N ASN A 47 -6.97 -12.02 8.00
CA ASN A 47 -6.76 -13.46 8.01
C ASN A 47 -7.52 -14.16 6.88
N ALA A 48 -8.79 -13.80 6.65
CA ALA A 48 -9.62 -14.36 5.60
C ALA A 48 -9.06 -14.07 4.20
N LEU A 49 -8.69 -12.80 3.94
CA LEU A 49 -8.11 -12.38 2.67
C LEU A 49 -6.74 -13.03 2.43
N THR A 50 -5.90 -13.15 3.46
CA THR A 50 -4.60 -13.82 3.35
C THR A 50 -4.78 -15.29 2.99
N LYS A 51 -5.67 -16.00 3.71
CA LYS A 51 -5.94 -17.43 3.46
C LYS A 51 -6.49 -17.69 2.07
N ALA A 52 -7.23 -16.74 1.51
CA ALA A 52 -7.82 -16.85 0.17
C ALA A 52 -6.92 -16.33 -0.96
N GLY A 53 -5.67 -15.89 -0.69
CA GLY A 53 -4.79 -15.29 -1.69
C GLY A 53 -5.17 -13.87 -2.11
N LEU A 54 -6.19 -13.26 -1.46
CA LEU A 54 -6.75 -11.96 -1.86
C LEU A 54 -6.09 -10.77 -1.19
N PHE A 55 -5.29 -11.00 -0.15
CA PHE A 55 -4.59 -9.96 0.63
C PHE A 55 -3.64 -9.12 -0.23
N ALA A 56 -2.97 -9.77 -1.17
CA ALA A 56 -2.02 -9.17 -2.09
C ALA A 56 -2.12 -9.82 -3.49
N ALA A 57 -3.34 -10.01 -3.98
CA ALA A 57 -3.62 -10.70 -5.24
C ALA A 57 -2.88 -10.11 -6.46
N HIS A 58 -2.56 -8.80 -6.43
CA HIS A 58 -1.81 -8.08 -7.47
C HIS A 58 -0.33 -8.46 -7.55
N VAL A 59 0.22 -9.14 -6.55
CA VAL A 59 1.64 -9.58 -6.56
C VAL A 59 1.80 -10.65 -7.63
N PRO A 60 2.87 -10.55 -8.47
CA PRO A 60 3.11 -11.56 -9.51
C PRO A 60 3.28 -12.98 -8.93
N ASN A 61 2.84 -13.98 -9.67
CA ASN A 61 2.85 -15.39 -9.27
C ASN A 61 4.26 -15.88 -8.89
N GLU A 62 5.29 -15.41 -9.58
CA GLU A 62 6.69 -15.76 -9.28
C GLU A 62 7.13 -15.36 -7.86
N PHE A 63 6.43 -14.38 -7.24
CA PHE A 63 6.65 -13.94 -5.87
C PHE A 63 5.57 -14.43 -4.89
N GLY A 64 4.71 -15.36 -5.32
CA GLY A 64 3.73 -16.03 -4.47
C GLY A 64 2.37 -15.34 -4.37
N GLY A 65 2.09 -14.33 -5.20
CA GLY A 65 0.76 -13.75 -5.35
C GLY A 65 -0.05 -14.42 -6.45
N GLU A 66 -1.22 -13.89 -6.75
CA GLU A 66 -2.14 -14.43 -7.77
C GLU A 66 -1.92 -13.80 -9.16
N GLY A 67 -1.06 -12.79 -9.28
CA GLY A 67 -0.84 -12.06 -10.53
C GLY A 67 -2.11 -11.37 -11.06
N ALA A 68 -3.05 -11.06 -10.16
CA ALA A 68 -4.34 -10.48 -10.52
C ALA A 68 -4.18 -9.16 -11.25
N ASP A 69 -4.88 -9.00 -12.35
CA ASP A 69 -4.90 -7.78 -13.12
C ASP A 69 -5.66 -6.65 -12.40
N ALA A 70 -5.73 -5.49 -13.05
CA ALA A 70 -6.34 -4.31 -12.45
C ALA A 70 -7.84 -4.49 -12.20
N LEU A 71 -8.56 -5.19 -13.10
CA LEU A 71 -9.98 -5.43 -13.00
C LEU A 71 -10.29 -6.41 -11.87
N ALA A 72 -9.58 -7.52 -11.80
CA ALA A 72 -9.71 -8.50 -10.72
C ALA A 72 -9.49 -7.86 -9.35
N VAL A 73 -8.46 -7.01 -9.21
CA VAL A 73 -8.22 -6.29 -7.94
C VAL A 73 -9.35 -5.31 -7.62
N CYS A 74 -9.93 -4.63 -8.61
CA CYS A 74 -11.08 -3.77 -8.41
C CYS A 74 -12.30 -4.56 -7.91
N ILE A 75 -12.58 -5.73 -8.49
CA ILE A 75 -13.68 -6.62 -8.07
C ILE A 75 -13.46 -7.08 -6.61
N ILE A 76 -12.25 -7.49 -6.25
CA ILE A 76 -11.92 -7.87 -4.87
C ILE A 76 -12.22 -6.72 -3.90
N ILE A 77 -11.76 -5.51 -4.23
CA ILE A 77 -11.94 -4.33 -3.37
C ILE A 77 -13.41 -3.96 -3.26
N GLU A 78 -14.15 -3.94 -4.37
CA GLU A 78 -15.59 -3.63 -4.44
C GLU A 78 -16.40 -4.59 -3.56
N GLU A 79 -16.22 -5.89 -3.70
CA GLU A 79 -16.99 -6.89 -2.95
C GLU A 79 -16.67 -6.89 -1.44
N VAL A 80 -15.42 -6.59 -1.07
CA VAL A 80 -15.06 -6.39 0.34
C VAL A 80 -15.63 -5.08 0.86
N ALA A 81 -15.59 -3.98 0.07
CA ALA A 81 -16.11 -2.67 0.46
C ALA A 81 -17.61 -2.70 0.70
N ARG A 82 -18.36 -3.47 -0.08
CA ARG A 82 -19.80 -3.67 0.04
C ARG A 82 -20.23 -4.09 1.46
N VAL A 83 -19.40 -4.84 2.17
CA VAL A 83 -19.72 -5.31 3.53
C VAL A 83 -18.94 -4.55 4.60
N CYS A 84 -17.69 -4.12 4.32
CA CYS A 84 -16.85 -3.39 5.26
C CYS A 84 -15.84 -2.52 4.52
N ALA A 85 -16.12 -1.22 4.40
CA ALA A 85 -15.26 -0.27 3.73
C ALA A 85 -13.84 -0.21 4.35
N SER A 86 -13.71 -0.32 5.68
CA SER A 86 -12.39 -0.38 6.34
C SER A 86 -11.56 -1.59 5.92
N SER A 87 -12.20 -2.75 5.77
CA SER A 87 -11.52 -4.00 5.38
C SER A 87 -11.05 -3.99 3.93
N SER A 88 -11.76 -3.30 3.02
CA SER A 88 -11.36 -3.19 1.62
C SER A 88 -10.07 -2.40 1.41
N LEU A 89 -9.69 -1.57 2.40
CA LEU A 89 -8.40 -0.88 2.39
C LEU A 89 -7.21 -1.84 2.58
N ILE A 90 -7.42 -3.07 3.06
CA ILE A 90 -6.32 -4.05 3.18
C ILE A 90 -5.67 -4.32 1.82
N PRO A 91 -6.36 -4.89 0.81
CA PRO A 91 -5.76 -5.11 -0.50
C PRO A 91 -5.41 -3.80 -1.23
N ALA A 92 -6.18 -2.72 -1.05
CA ALA A 92 -5.92 -1.44 -1.69
C ALA A 92 -4.61 -0.79 -1.21
N VAL A 93 -4.37 -0.75 0.10
CA VAL A 93 -3.14 -0.18 0.70
C VAL A 93 -1.93 -1.05 0.38
N ASN A 94 -2.07 -2.38 0.42
CA ASN A 94 -0.99 -3.28 0.04
C ASN A 94 -0.56 -3.08 -1.42
N LYS A 95 -1.51 -2.92 -2.33
CA LYS A 95 -1.22 -2.60 -3.74
C LYS A 95 -0.52 -1.25 -3.86
N LEU A 96 -1.06 -0.22 -3.22
CA LEU A 96 -0.46 1.12 -3.24
C LEU A 96 0.97 1.11 -2.70
N GLY A 97 1.20 0.44 -1.57
CA GLY A 97 2.51 0.39 -0.92
C GLY A 97 3.56 -0.39 -1.70
N SER A 98 3.19 -1.52 -2.27
CA SER A 98 4.12 -2.42 -2.96
C SER A 98 4.32 -2.13 -4.45
N LEU A 99 3.41 -1.40 -5.09
CA LEU A 99 3.48 -1.14 -6.52
C LEU A 99 4.78 -0.42 -6.96
N PRO A 100 5.34 0.55 -6.21
CA PRO A 100 6.66 1.10 -6.53
C PRO A 100 7.75 0.04 -6.63
N LEU A 101 7.73 -0.94 -5.73
CA LEU A 101 8.66 -2.05 -5.75
C LEU A 101 8.45 -2.97 -6.96
N ILE A 102 7.18 -3.25 -7.32
CA ILE A 102 6.85 -4.04 -8.53
C ILE A 102 7.34 -3.34 -9.80
N LEU A 103 7.16 -2.01 -9.89
CA LEU A 103 7.50 -1.22 -11.07
C LEU A 103 9.00 -0.89 -11.18
N GLY A 104 9.69 -0.65 -10.06
CA GLY A 104 11.05 -0.11 -10.06
C GLY A 104 12.09 -0.94 -9.31
N GLY A 105 11.68 -1.97 -8.57
CA GLY A 105 12.59 -2.84 -7.83
C GLY A 105 13.29 -3.88 -8.71
N ASN A 106 14.49 -4.30 -8.29
CA ASN A 106 15.19 -5.42 -8.89
C ASN A 106 14.63 -6.77 -8.38
N LYS A 107 15.14 -7.88 -8.89
CA LYS A 107 14.62 -9.22 -8.57
C LYS A 107 14.83 -9.57 -7.08
N GLU A 108 15.99 -9.29 -6.53
CA GLU A 108 16.33 -9.56 -5.13
C GLU A 108 15.41 -8.78 -4.18
N GLN A 109 15.15 -7.51 -4.49
CA GLN A 109 14.21 -6.67 -3.73
C GLN A 109 12.78 -7.23 -3.78
N LYS A 110 12.31 -7.63 -4.97
CA LYS A 110 10.98 -8.24 -5.15
C LYS A 110 10.85 -9.55 -4.36
N GLU A 111 11.85 -10.43 -4.43
CA GLU A 111 11.89 -11.66 -3.64
C GLU A 111 11.82 -11.37 -2.13
N ARG A 112 12.59 -10.39 -1.65
CA ARG A 112 12.70 -10.07 -0.24
C ARG A 112 11.39 -9.55 0.36
N TRP A 113 10.62 -8.74 -0.36
CA TRP A 113 9.46 -8.05 0.22
C TRP A 113 8.12 -8.46 -0.37
N LEU A 114 8.03 -8.90 -1.64
CA LEU A 114 6.76 -9.33 -2.21
C LEU A 114 6.33 -10.74 -1.73
N ARG A 115 7.28 -11.66 -1.49
CA ARG A 115 6.93 -12.97 -0.93
C ARG A 115 6.30 -12.87 0.45
N PRO A 116 6.90 -12.16 1.42
CA PRO A 116 6.25 -11.96 2.71
C PRO A 116 4.92 -11.20 2.61
N LEU A 117 4.79 -10.24 1.68
CA LEU A 117 3.52 -9.56 1.42
C LEU A 117 2.44 -10.54 0.98
N ALA A 118 2.73 -11.46 0.06
CA ALA A 118 1.80 -12.51 -0.36
C ALA A 118 1.39 -13.45 0.79
N GLN A 119 2.22 -13.53 1.83
CA GLN A 119 1.98 -14.32 3.05
C GLN A 119 1.29 -13.55 4.18
N GLY A 120 0.82 -12.34 3.92
CA GLY A 120 0.05 -11.54 4.89
C GLY A 120 0.85 -10.44 5.61
N LYS A 121 2.09 -10.17 5.22
CA LYS A 121 2.83 -9.02 5.75
C LYS A 121 2.44 -7.75 5.01
N GLY A 122 1.93 -6.74 5.75
CA GLY A 122 1.39 -5.52 5.16
C GLY A 122 2.44 -4.60 4.55
N PHE A 123 2.02 -3.80 3.55
CA PHE A 123 2.83 -2.81 2.89
C PHE A 123 2.11 -1.45 2.83
N SER A 124 2.69 -0.40 3.39
CA SER A 124 2.14 0.96 3.38
C SER A 124 2.92 1.91 2.46
N TYR A 125 2.30 3.05 2.15
CA TYR A 125 2.86 4.05 1.24
C TYR A 125 3.04 5.40 1.94
N CYS A 126 4.29 5.87 2.02
CA CYS A 126 4.70 7.06 2.75
C CYS A 126 5.10 8.18 1.78
N LEU A 127 4.12 8.94 1.27
CA LEU A 127 4.33 10.09 0.39
C LEU A 127 4.07 11.41 1.11
N SER A 128 2.84 11.60 1.62
CA SER A 128 2.34 12.88 2.16
C SER A 128 3.03 13.29 3.46
N GLU A 129 3.18 14.60 3.65
CA GLU A 129 3.69 15.23 4.87
C GLU A 129 2.73 16.35 5.31
N SER A 130 2.93 16.90 6.51
CA SER A 130 2.09 17.99 7.02
C SER A 130 2.06 19.20 6.09
N GLU A 131 3.21 19.54 5.49
CA GLU A 131 3.40 20.69 4.61
C GLU A 131 3.43 20.31 3.11
N ALA A 132 3.34 19.02 2.78
CA ALA A 132 3.42 18.51 1.42
C ALA A 132 2.34 17.46 1.16
N GLY A 133 1.12 17.92 0.93
CA GLY A 133 -0.04 17.13 0.50
C GLY A 133 -0.18 17.14 -1.01
N SER A 134 -0.97 18.08 -1.57
CA SER A 134 -1.13 18.23 -3.04
C SER A 134 0.18 18.59 -3.74
N ASP A 135 1.01 19.43 -3.13
CA ASP A 135 2.38 19.66 -3.57
C ASP A 135 3.33 18.64 -2.94
N ALA A 136 3.21 17.38 -3.35
CA ALA A 136 4.02 16.30 -2.82
C ALA A 136 5.53 16.45 -3.14
N ALA A 137 5.89 17.26 -4.15
CA ALA A 137 7.28 17.53 -4.49
C ALA A 137 8.00 18.41 -3.44
N ALA A 138 7.24 19.16 -2.64
CA ALA A 138 7.78 20.02 -1.57
C ALA A 138 8.13 19.28 -0.28
N MET A 139 8.20 17.94 -0.30
CA MET A 139 8.48 17.12 0.88
C MET A 139 9.79 17.49 1.58
N LYS A 140 9.77 17.38 2.90
CA LYS A 140 10.89 17.71 3.80
C LYS A 140 11.69 16.50 4.28
N THR A 141 11.09 15.30 4.27
CA THR A 141 11.80 14.05 4.61
C THR A 141 13.03 13.89 3.74
N ARG A 142 14.17 13.65 4.39
CA ARG A 142 15.50 13.55 3.75
C ARG A 142 16.03 12.15 3.83
N ALA A 143 16.78 11.77 2.79
CA ALA A 143 17.69 10.63 2.82
C ALA A 143 19.08 11.12 2.43
N VAL A 144 20.02 11.04 3.38
CA VAL A 144 21.41 11.50 3.21
C VAL A 144 22.31 10.29 3.07
N ARG A 145 23.22 10.32 2.10
CA ARG A 145 24.20 9.24 1.90
C ARG A 145 25.13 9.12 3.12
N LYS A 146 25.32 7.88 3.61
CA LYS A 146 26.24 7.55 4.70
C LYS A 146 26.96 6.25 4.35
N GLY A 147 28.22 6.33 3.97
CA GLY A 147 28.95 5.18 3.45
C GLY A 147 28.25 4.54 2.26
N ASP A 148 27.99 3.24 2.34
CA ASP A 148 27.30 2.47 1.31
C ASP A 148 25.76 2.46 1.49
N GLY A 149 25.24 3.23 2.44
CA GLY A 149 23.81 3.28 2.74
C GLY A 149 23.25 4.70 2.83
N TRP A 150 22.13 4.84 3.50
CA TRP A 150 21.37 6.06 3.65
C TRP A 150 20.90 6.25 5.09
N VAL A 151 20.78 7.49 5.51
CA VAL A 151 20.13 7.88 6.77
C VAL A 151 18.90 8.69 6.45
N LEU A 152 17.73 8.20 6.88
CA LEU A 152 16.46 8.86 6.68
C LEU A 152 16.07 9.64 7.93
N ASN A 153 15.65 10.90 7.72
CA ASN A 153 15.11 11.78 8.76
C ASN A 153 13.90 12.53 8.23
N GLY A 154 12.84 12.62 9.06
CA GLY A 154 11.61 13.32 8.73
C GLY A 154 10.35 12.64 9.26
N SER A 155 9.20 13.03 8.71
CA SER A 155 7.93 12.44 9.09
C SER A 155 6.98 12.39 7.89
N LYS A 156 6.09 11.38 7.92
CA LYS A 156 5.02 11.24 6.94
C LYS A 156 3.67 11.27 7.65
N LYS A 157 2.66 11.83 6.99
CA LYS A 157 1.35 12.07 7.58
C LYS A 157 0.25 11.34 6.82
N TRP A 158 -0.80 10.95 7.57
CA TRP A 158 -1.97 10.23 7.06
C TRP A 158 -1.63 8.89 6.39
N ILE A 159 -0.71 8.16 6.98
CA ILE A 159 -0.29 6.88 6.43
C ILE A 159 -1.25 5.79 6.88
N SER A 160 -1.97 5.23 5.91
CA SER A 160 -2.89 4.11 6.13
C SER A 160 -2.12 2.85 6.53
N HIS A 161 -2.66 2.12 7.52
CA HIS A 161 -2.10 0.92 8.14
C HIS A 161 -0.74 1.13 8.82
N ALA A 162 -0.33 2.39 9.09
CA ALA A 162 0.90 2.68 9.82
C ALA A 162 0.87 2.04 11.22
N GLY A 163 1.96 1.35 11.56
CA GLY A 163 2.09 0.54 12.77
C GLY A 163 1.54 -0.89 12.66
N PHE A 164 0.70 -1.18 11.65
CA PHE A 164 0.22 -2.52 11.32
C PHE A 164 0.98 -3.15 10.17
N SER A 165 1.27 -2.38 9.11
CA SER A 165 2.14 -2.85 8.02
C SER A 165 3.55 -3.15 8.51
N ASP A 166 4.19 -4.15 7.88
CA ASP A 166 5.58 -4.54 8.14
C ASP A 166 6.55 -3.72 7.31
N PHE A 167 6.13 -3.28 6.10
CA PHE A 167 6.95 -2.60 5.12
C PHE A 167 6.34 -1.27 4.71
N TYR A 168 7.19 -0.32 4.36
CA TYR A 168 6.82 1.04 3.97
C TYR A 168 7.62 1.46 2.74
N THR A 169 6.94 1.82 1.66
CA THR A 169 7.59 2.59 0.58
C THR A 169 7.64 4.04 1.02
N VAL A 170 8.84 4.56 1.20
CA VAL A 170 9.11 5.92 1.69
C VAL A 170 9.72 6.76 0.58
N LEU A 171 9.07 7.87 0.24
CA LEU A 171 9.61 8.88 -0.66
C LEU A 171 10.40 9.90 0.19
N ALA A 172 11.66 10.12 -0.15
CA ALA A 172 12.51 11.07 0.56
C ALA A 172 13.35 11.89 -0.43
N SER A 173 13.64 13.14 -0.08
CA SER A 173 14.53 14.00 -0.87
C SER A 173 15.99 13.61 -0.61
N THR A 174 16.67 13.20 -1.65
CA THR A 174 18.12 12.94 -1.68
C THR A 174 18.91 14.13 -2.21
N ASP A 175 18.25 15.04 -2.95
CA ASP A 175 18.83 16.28 -3.48
C ASP A 175 17.75 17.37 -3.56
N PRO A 176 17.67 18.25 -2.54
CA PRO A 176 16.61 19.27 -2.49
C PRO A 176 16.65 20.30 -3.62
N GLU A 177 17.84 20.56 -4.15
CA GLU A 177 18.01 21.60 -5.18
C GLU A 177 17.39 21.16 -6.52
N LYS A 178 17.19 19.85 -6.71
CA LYS A 178 16.57 19.28 -7.90
C LYS A 178 15.04 19.15 -7.83
N GLY A 179 14.41 19.60 -6.73
CA GLY A 179 12.96 19.50 -6.55
C GLY A 179 12.45 18.06 -6.74
N SER A 180 11.45 17.85 -7.59
CA SER A 180 10.90 16.51 -7.85
C SER A 180 11.91 15.49 -8.40
N LYS A 181 12.94 15.96 -9.12
CA LYS A 181 14.01 15.11 -9.65
C LYS A 181 15.07 14.74 -8.57
N GLY A 182 14.96 15.29 -7.39
CA GLY A 182 15.81 14.95 -6.23
C GLY A 182 15.14 13.98 -5.26
N ILE A 183 13.94 13.44 -5.58
CA ILE A 183 13.20 12.52 -4.72
C ILE A 183 13.52 11.07 -5.11
N THR A 184 13.81 10.25 -4.12
CA THR A 184 14.12 8.82 -4.27
C THR A 184 13.16 7.99 -3.41
N ALA A 185 12.88 6.77 -3.83
CA ALA A 185 12.02 5.84 -3.13
C ALA A 185 12.84 4.76 -2.42
N PHE A 186 12.43 4.40 -1.21
CA PHE A 186 13.11 3.40 -0.37
C PHE A 186 12.09 2.44 0.24
N VAL A 187 12.50 1.20 0.52
CA VAL A 187 11.77 0.31 1.42
C VAL A 187 12.32 0.47 2.83
N VAL A 188 11.45 0.82 3.78
CA VAL A 188 11.74 0.85 5.21
C VAL A 188 10.91 -0.23 5.89
N GLU A 189 11.51 -0.95 6.81
CA GLU A 189 10.81 -1.98 7.59
C GLU A 189 10.35 -1.38 8.93
N LYS A 190 9.20 -1.85 9.42
CA LYS A 190 8.67 -1.44 10.74
C LYS A 190 9.69 -1.62 11.88
N SER A 191 10.54 -2.62 11.75
CA SER A 191 11.55 -3.00 12.74
C SER A 191 12.85 -2.21 12.65
N ASP A 192 13.02 -1.34 11.63
CA ASP A 192 14.22 -0.54 11.51
C ASP A 192 14.33 0.43 12.69
N ALA A 193 15.52 0.51 13.30
CA ALA A 193 15.76 1.43 14.42
C ALA A 193 15.51 2.88 13.99
N GLY A 194 14.80 3.64 14.84
CA GLY A 194 14.43 5.02 14.56
C GLY A 194 13.07 5.18 13.86
N VAL A 195 12.40 4.08 13.47
CA VAL A 195 11.00 4.12 12.98
C VAL A 195 10.04 4.15 14.17
N SER A 196 9.13 5.11 14.16
CA SER A 196 8.07 5.19 15.18
C SER A 196 6.77 5.74 14.59
N PHE A 197 5.67 5.63 15.34
CA PHE A 197 4.33 5.94 14.87
C PHE A 197 3.61 6.87 15.83
N GLY A 198 2.93 7.87 15.26
CA GLY A 198 2.06 8.78 16.01
C GLY A 198 0.79 8.11 16.52
N ALA A 199 -0.07 8.88 17.15
CA ALA A 199 -1.40 8.45 17.55
C ALA A 199 -2.29 8.16 16.33
N HIS A 200 -3.35 7.38 16.53
CA HIS A 200 -4.37 7.17 15.51
C HIS A 200 -5.11 8.47 15.19
N GLU A 201 -5.29 8.75 13.91
CA GLU A 201 -6.13 9.86 13.47
C GLU A 201 -7.59 9.57 13.80
N LYS A 202 -8.29 10.61 14.33
CA LYS A 202 -9.73 10.56 14.56
C LYS A 202 -10.47 10.86 13.27
N LYS A 203 -11.06 9.84 12.67
CA LYS A 203 -11.70 9.92 11.35
C LYS A 203 -13.22 9.83 11.47
N MET A 204 -13.95 10.43 10.53
CA MET A 204 -15.41 10.35 10.42
C MET A 204 -15.87 8.96 9.93
N GLY A 205 -15.07 8.31 9.07
CA GLY A 205 -15.31 6.97 8.51
C GLY A 205 -14.01 6.21 8.32
N PHE A 206 -14.09 4.97 7.81
CA PHE A 206 -12.94 4.06 7.68
C PHE A 206 -12.18 3.89 9.00
N LYS A 207 -12.91 3.90 10.11
CA LYS A 207 -12.29 3.94 11.44
C LYS A 207 -11.46 2.71 11.74
N GLY A 208 -11.83 1.56 11.16
CA GLY A 208 -11.06 0.32 11.22
C GLY A 208 -9.79 0.28 10.35
N SER A 209 -9.54 1.32 9.53
CA SER A 209 -8.26 1.44 8.82
C SER A 209 -7.35 2.38 9.61
N PRO A 210 -6.38 1.89 10.39
CA PRO A 210 -5.49 2.73 11.15
C PRO A 210 -4.76 3.72 10.25
N THR A 211 -4.81 4.98 10.61
CA THR A 211 -4.12 6.07 9.90
C THR A 211 -3.29 6.83 10.91
N ARG A 212 -1.98 6.95 10.69
CA ARG A 212 -1.04 7.55 11.66
C ARG A 212 0.03 8.34 10.94
N GLU A 213 0.73 9.18 11.69
CA GLU A 213 2.04 9.68 11.29
C GLU A 213 3.09 8.58 11.42
N VAL A 214 4.11 8.64 10.55
CA VAL A 214 5.31 7.78 10.62
C VAL A 214 6.50 8.71 10.77
N TYR A 215 7.31 8.48 11.79
CA TYR A 215 8.52 9.25 12.07
C TYR A 215 9.77 8.43 11.74
N PHE A 216 10.74 9.10 11.16
CA PHE A 216 12.05 8.57 10.85
C PHE A 216 13.09 9.42 11.60
N ASP A 217 13.75 8.84 12.60
CA ASP A 217 14.79 9.48 13.39
C ASP A 217 16.11 8.71 13.22
N ASN A 218 16.97 9.23 12.36
CA ASN A 218 18.25 8.62 11.99
C ASN A 218 18.12 7.14 11.58
N VAL A 219 17.13 6.84 10.75
CA VAL A 219 16.90 5.47 10.24
C VAL A 219 17.98 5.12 9.23
N GLU A 220 18.90 4.23 9.63
CA GLU A 220 20.01 3.76 8.78
C GLU A 220 19.58 2.54 7.97
N ILE A 221 19.69 2.62 6.64
CA ILE A 221 19.39 1.54 5.70
C ILE A 221 20.47 1.37 4.65
N GLY A 222 20.64 0.16 4.13
CA GLY A 222 21.54 -0.12 3.01
C GLY A 222 21.02 0.43 1.67
N ASP A 223 21.90 0.56 0.68
CA ASP A 223 21.52 0.98 -0.68
C ASP A 223 20.65 -0.08 -1.39
N ASP A 224 20.67 -1.31 -0.94
CA ASP A 224 19.78 -2.38 -1.35
C ASP A 224 18.29 -2.13 -1.06
N ARG A 225 18.00 -1.15 -0.18
CA ARG A 225 16.63 -0.69 0.13
C ARG A 225 16.11 0.38 -0.83
N ARG A 226 16.95 0.95 -1.67
CA ARG A 226 16.59 1.98 -2.66
C ARG A 226 15.86 1.35 -3.85
N ILE A 227 14.65 1.84 -4.12
CA ILE A 227 13.84 1.42 -5.27
C ILE A 227 14.21 2.31 -6.47
N SER A 228 14.66 1.70 -7.56
CA SER A 228 15.06 2.38 -8.80
C SER A 228 16.27 3.34 -8.66
N GLU A 229 16.49 4.17 -9.66
CA GLU A 229 17.60 5.13 -9.68
C GLU A 229 17.38 6.30 -8.71
N ILE A 230 18.48 6.91 -8.23
CA ILE A 230 18.43 8.13 -7.42
C ILE A 230 17.74 9.24 -8.20
N GLY A 231 16.77 9.90 -7.57
CA GLY A 231 15.99 10.97 -8.19
C GLY A 231 14.80 10.51 -9.04
N ALA A 232 14.61 9.20 -9.24
CA ALA A 232 13.48 8.65 -9.99
C ALA A 232 12.21 8.43 -9.14
N GLY A 233 12.29 8.65 -7.83
CA GLY A 233 11.22 8.31 -6.89
C GLY A 233 9.92 9.07 -7.14
N PHE A 234 9.96 10.35 -7.49
CA PHE A 234 8.73 11.12 -7.75
C PHE A 234 7.98 10.63 -9.00
N ALA A 235 8.71 10.36 -10.09
CA ALA A 235 8.11 9.80 -11.30
C ALA A 235 7.49 8.41 -11.02
N LEU A 236 8.18 7.59 -10.23
CA LEU A 236 7.68 6.29 -9.79
C LEU A 236 6.43 6.44 -8.91
N ALA A 237 6.41 7.44 -8.02
CA ALA A 237 5.25 7.75 -7.19
C ALA A 237 4.03 8.14 -8.04
N MET A 238 4.18 9.01 -9.02
CA MET A 238 3.09 9.43 -9.91
C MET A 238 2.56 8.24 -10.71
N LYS A 239 3.44 7.42 -11.28
CA LYS A 239 3.04 6.20 -11.99
C LYS A 239 2.28 5.23 -11.07
N THR A 240 2.69 5.11 -9.81
CA THR A 240 1.98 4.31 -8.80
C THR A 240 0.56 4.83 -8.56
N LEU A 241 0.41 6.14 -8.38
CA LEU A 241 -0.91 6.76 -8.17
C LEU A 241 -1.83 6.57 -9.37
N ASP A 242 -1.32 6.70 -10.60
CA ASP A 242 -2.12 6.47 -11.82
C ASP A 242 -2.70 5.04 -11.86
N HIS A 243 -1.90 4.05 -11.48
CA HIS A 243 -2.35 2.65 -11.43
C HIS A 243 -3.31 2.34 -10.27
N THR A 244 -3.29 3.12 -9.20
CA THR A 244 -4.09 2.83 -7.99
C THR A 244 -5.36 3.67 -7.86
N ARG A 245 -5.58 4.69 -8.69
CA ARG A 245 -6.80 5.50 -8.67
C ARG A 245 -8.07 4.67 -8.88
N ILE A 246 -8.00 3.69 -9.78
CA ILE A 246 -9.14 2.82 -10.09
C ILE A 246 -9.56 1.95 -8.90
N THR A 247 -8.61 1.56 -8.04
CA THR A 247 -8.91 0.73 -6.87
C THR A 247 -9.67 1.53 -5.79
N ILE A 248 -9.39 2.81 -5.66
CA ILE A 248 -10.14 3.70 -4.77
C ILE A 248 -11.52 4.03 -5.35
N ALA A 249 -11.65 4.17 -6.67
CA ALA A 249 -12.94 4.32 -7.32
C ALA A 249 -13.82 3.06 -7.15
N ALA A 250 -13.23 1.87 -7.23
CA ALA A 250 -13.94 0.61 -6.99
C ALA A 250 -14.37 0.45 -5.52
N GLN A 251 -13.66 1.06 -4.56
CA GLN A 251 -14.03 1.06 -3.16
C GLN A 251 -15.26 1.94 -2.88
N ALA A 252 -15.39 3.09 -3.57
CA ALA A 252 -16.45 4.07 -3.39
C ALA A 252 -17.81 3.59 -3.93
#